data_51277a9378b675ad8b4310c50150f25e
#
_entry.id   51277a9378b675ad8b4310c50150f25e
#
_cell.length_a   1.000
_cell.length_b   1.000
_cell.length_c   1.000
_cell.angle_alpha   90.00
_cell.angle_beta   90.00
_cell.angle_gamma   90.00
#
_symmetry.space_group_name_H-M   'P 1'
#
loop_
_entity.id
_entity.type
_entity.pdbx_description
1 polymer ?
#
loop_
_entity_poly.entity_id
_entity_poly.type
_entity_poly.pdbx_seq_one_letter_code
_entity_poly.pdbx_strand_id
1 'polypeptide(L)'
;GWCTNHPVALDKALAARKDELHDVKVRGGVTMWMPEIAKADDAGDHFAWHSWHCSGIDRKIMSKGMGWFSPMRYSELPRFYRENLDPVDVVMMQVPPMDEHGNFSLSLAPSHLYDMCARAKHIIVEINENLPVVYGLNKTEVNIADVTYVVEGNNPAIPELGSVPPTDVDRTVANLIVPEIPNGACLQLGQHRRRSDR
;
A
#
# COMPACT_ATOMS: atom_id res chain seq x y z
N GLY A 1 -2.42 2.29 4.96
CA GLY A 1 -1.22 2.22 4.11
C GLY A 1 -1.46 1.39 2.86
N TRP A 2 -0.59 1.51 1.90
CA TRP A 2 -0.64 0.81 0.62
C TRP A 2 0.64 0.00 0.43
N CYS A 3 0.52 -1.27 0.02
CA CYS A 3 1.66 -2.13 -0.28
C CYS A 3 2.69 -2.13 0.88
N THR A 4 3.93 -1.71 0.63
CA THR A 4 5.02 -1.64 1.61
C THR A 4 4.85 -0.55 2.67
N ASN A 5 3.94 0.41 2.46
CA ASN A 5 3.66 1.49 3.43
C ASN A 5 2.60 1.12 4.47
N HIS A 6 2.26 -0.16 4.61
CA HIS A 6 1.35 -0.64 5.66
C HIS A 6 1.96 -0.41 7.06
N PRO A 7 1.29 0.33 7.97
CA PRO A 7 1.84 0.67 9.28
C PRO A 7 1.64 -0.47 10.27
N VAL A 8 2.68 -1.22 10.57
CA VAL A 8 2.60 -2.46 11.37
C VAL A 8 2.28 -2.20 12.83
N ALA A 9 2.94 -1.23 13.46
CA ALA A 9 2.71 -0.90 14.87
C ALA A 9 1.35 -0.20 15.07
N LEU A 10 0.98 0.70 14.17
CA LEU A 10 -0.32 1.38 14.23
C LEU A 10 -1.48 0.42 13.95
N ASP A 11 -1.33 -0.54 13.02
CA ASP A 11 -2.31 -1.60 12.76
C ASP A 11 -2.53 -2.47 14.01
N LYS A 12 -1.44 -2.86 14.69
CA LYS A 12 -1.50 -3.58 15.96
C LYS A 12 -2.19 -2.78 17.06
N ALA A 13 -1.88 -1.49 17.18
CA ALA A 13 -2.52 -0.61 18.14
C ALA A 13 -4.02 -0.44 17.87
N LEU A 14 -4.40 -0.30 16.58
CA LEU A 14 -5.79 -0.24 16.17
C LEU A 14 -6.54 -1.53 16.49
N ALA A 15 -5.95 -2.68 16.20
CA ALA A 15 -6.51 -4.00 16.51
C ALA A 15 -6.72 -4.21 18.01
N ALA A 16 -5.81 -3.73 18.86
CA ALA A 16 -5.92 -3.83 20.31
C ALA A 16 -7.10 -3.01 20.88
N ARG A 17 -7.61 -2.05 20.15
CA ARG A 17 -8.73 -1.19 20.55
C ARG A 17 -10.05 -1.55 19.87
N LYS A 18 -10.15 -2.74 19.27
CA LYS A 18 -11.33 -3.12 18.49
C LYS A 18 -12.66 -2.95 19.26
N ASP A 19 -12.69 -3.33 20.53
CA ASP A 19 -13.92 -3.31 21.33
C ASP A 19 -14.40 -1.89 21.70
N GLU A 20 -13.53 -0.88 21.48
CA GLU A 20 -13.87 0.55 21.62
C GLU A 20 -14.39 1.17 20.30
N LEU A 21 -14.29 0.44 19.18
CA LEU A 21 -14.50 0.97 17.84
C LEU A 21 -15.62 0.21 17.12
N HIS A 22 -16.44 0.92 16.37
CA HIS A 22 -17.51 0.36 15.58
C HIS A 22 -17.56 1.00 14.19
N ASP A 23 -17.93 0.22 13.18
CA ASP A 23 -18.14 0.67 11.79
C ASP A 23 -16.91 1.39 11.18
N VAL A 24 -15.71 0.93 11.52
CA VAL A 24 -14.47 1.50 11.00
C VAL A 24 -14.16 0.94 9.61
N LYS A 25 -14.20 1.80 8.60
CA LYS A 25 -13.89 1.44 7.22
C LYS A 25 -12.41 1.61 6.94
N VAL A 26 -11.72 0.51 6.65
CA VAL A 26 -10.28 0.50 6.38
C VAL A 26 -10.01 0.36 4.89
N ARG A 27 -9.25 1.31 4.32
CA ARG A 27 -8.83 1.29 2.92
C ARG A 27 -7.43 0.70 2.81
N GLY A 28 -7.31 -0.37 2.05
CA GLY A 28 -6.04 -1.03 1.78
C GLY A 28 -6.03 -1.66 0.39
N GLY A 29 -4.92 -2.27 0.05
CA GLY A 29 -4.79 -3.01 -1.21
C GLY A 29 -3.34 -3.38 -1.50
N VAL A 30 -3.16 -4.39 -2.37
CA VAL A 30 -1.86 -5.05 -2.57
C VAL A 30 -1.22 -5.40 -1.21
N THR A 31 -2.05 -5.91 -0.31
CA THR A 31 -1.64 -6.22 1.06
C THR A 31 -0.56 -7.30 1.06
N MET A 32 0.57 -7.00 1.67
CA MET A 32 1.76 -7.87 1.64
C MET A 32 1.79 -8.87 2.79
N TRP A 33 1.11 -8.58 3.89
CA TRP A 33 0.93 -9.46 5.04
C TRP A 33 -0.46 -9.30 5.65
N MET A 34 -0.90 -10.28 6.44
CA MET A 34 -2.21 -10.24 7.08
C MET A 34 -2.26 -9.12 8.13
N PRO A 35 -3.13 -8.12 7.97
CA PRO A 35 -3.31 -7.06 8.96
C PRO A 35 -3.74 -7.59 10.32
N GLU A 36 -3.29 -6.95 11.40
CA GLU A 36 -3.67 -7.32 12.77
C GLU A 36 -5.16 -7.09 13.03
N ILE A 37 -5.76 -6.03 12.46
CA ILE A 37 -7.22 -5.81 12.52
C ILE A 37 -7.99 -6.97 11.92
N ALA A 38 -7.51 -7.58 10.82
CA ALA A 38 -8.18 -8.72 10.18
C ALA A 38 -7.98 -10.05 10.92
N LYS A 39 -6.99 -10.11 11.83
CA LYS A 39 -6.82 -11.23 12.76
C LYS A 39 -7.68 -11.07 14.01
N ALA A 40 -7.79 -9.84 14.51
CA ALA A 40 -8.51 -9.51 15.74
C ALA A 40 -10.03 -9.51 15.55
N ASP A 41 -10.52 -9.17 14.36
CA ASP A 41 -11.94 -9.04 14.02
C ASP A 41 -12.29 -9.95 12.83
N ASP A 42 -12.31 -11.25 13.09
CA ASP A 42 -12.44 -12.28 12.03
C ASP A 42 -13.83 -12.26 11.36
N ALA A 43 -14.85 -11.79 12.04
CA ALA A 43 -16.22 -11.65 11.53
C ALA A 43 -16.49 -10.32 10.82
N GLY A 44 -15.65 -9.29 11.05
CA GLY A 44 -15.85 -7.95 10.50
C GLY A 44 -16.93 -7.14 11.24
N ASP A 45 -17.07 -7.37 12.54
CA ASP A 45 -18.08 -6.69 13.36
C ASP A 45 -17.67 -5.24 13.70
N HIS A 46 -16.36 -4.97 13.71
CA HIS A 46 -15.77 -3.67 14.06
C HIS A 46 -15.12 -2.98 12.86
N PHE A 47 -14.46 -3.75 12.00
CA PHE A 47 -13.69 -3.26 10.87
C PHE A 47 -14.23 -3.79 9.55
N ALA A 48 -14.42 -2.93 8.58
CA ALA A 48 -14.76 -3.31 7.20
C ALA A 48 -13.59 -3.01 6.26
N TRP A 49 -13.06 -4.06 5.62
CA TRP A 49 -11.94 -3.96 4.68
C TRP A 49 -12.41 -3.60 3.28
N HIS A 50 -11.93 -2.49 2.76
CA HIS A 50 -12.22 -2.08 1.40
C HIS A 50 -10.95 -2.09 0.55
N SER A 51 -10.96 -2.84 -0.54
CA SER A 51 -9.85 -2.90 -1.48
C SER A 51 -10.32 -2.70 -2.91
N TRP A 52 -9.50 -2.04 -3.69
CA TRP A 52 -9.67 -1.85 -5.12
C TRP A 52 -8.58 -2.60 -5.93
N HIS A 53 -7.60 -3.22 -5.26
CA HIS A 53 -6.59 -4.09 -5.86
C HIS A 53 -6.27 -5.25 -4.90
N CYS A 54 -6.93 -6.36 -5.11
CA CYS A 54 -6.85 -7.49 -4.20
C CYS A 54 -5.63 -8.36 -4.42
N SER A 55 -4.71 -8.38 -3.46
CA SER A 55 -3.69 -9.43 -3.32
C SER A 55 -4.31 -10.77 -2.90
N GLY A 56 -3.51 -11.80 -2.73
CA GLY A 56 -3.96 -13.06 -2.14
C GLY A 56 -4.48 -12.89 -0.70
N ILE A 57 -3.91 -11.95 0.04
CA ILE A 57 -4.31 -11.64 1.42
C ILE A 57 -5.62 -10.89 1.44
N ASP A 58 -5.79 -9.86 0.61
CA ASP A 58 -7.06 -9.13 0.48
C ASP A 58 -8.22 -10.09 0.17
N ARG A 59 -8.00 -11.05 -0.75
CA ARG A 59 -9.02 -12.07 -1.07
C ARG A 59 -9.36 -12.96 0.12
N LYS A 60 -8.37 -13.32 0.98
CA LYS A 60 -8.63 -14.08 2.20
C LYS A 60 -9.47 -13.29 3.20
N ILE A 61 -9.22 -12.00 3.36
CA ILE A 61 -10.02 -11.11 4.22
C ILE A 61 -11.46 -11.06 3.71
N MET A 62 -11.64 -10.83 2.41
CA MET A 62 -12.96 -10.74 1.79
C MET A 62 -13.73 -12.06 1.82
N SER A 63 -13.05 -13.22 1.69
CA SER A 63 -13.70 -14.53 1.78
C SER A 63 -14.31 -14.83 3.13
N LYS A 64 -13.93 -14.11 4.17
CA LYS A 64 -14.51 -14.17 5.51
C LYS A 64 -15.71 -13.22 5.69
N GLY A 65 -16.10 -12.47 4.68
CA GLY A 65 -17.16 -11.48 4.75
C GLY A 65 -16.76 -10.13 5.36
N MET A 66 -15.50 -9.96 5.72
CA MET A 66 -15.00 -8.77 6.40
C MET A 66 -14.93 -7.50 5.54
N GLY A 67 -15.23 -7.57 4.25
CA GLY A 67 -15.10 -6.39 3.41
C GLY A 67 -15.57 -6.57 1.98
N TRP A 68 -15.30 -5.57 1.16
CA TRP A 68 -15.76 -5.54 -0.23
C TRP A 68 -14.68 -5.06 -1.21
N PHE A 69 -14.86 -5.42 -2.46
CA PHE A 69 -14.03 -5.00 -3.58
C PHE A 69 -14.75 -3.93 -4.41
N SER A 70 -14.05 -2.84 -4.70
CA SER A 70 -14.50 -1.81 -5.64
C SER A 70 -13.60 -1.83 -6.88
N PRO A 71 -14.10 -2.32 -8.02
CA PRO A 71 -13.33 -2.31 -9.25
C PRO A 71 -13.03 -0.89 -9.69
N MET A 72 -11.75 -0.57 -9.87
CA MET A 72 -11.30 0.76 -10.24
C MET A 72 -10.01 0.67 -11.04
N ARG A 73 -9.83 1.55 -12.01
CA ARG A 73 -8.56 1.70 -12.71
C ARG A 73 -7.54 2.35 -11.78
N TYR A 74 -6.32 1.86 -11.78
CA TYR A 74 -5.24 2.41 -10.95
C TYR A 74 -5.03 3.91 -11.18
N SER A 75 -5.11 4.35 -12.45
CA SER A 75 -4.98 5.77 -12.82
C SER A 75 -6.10 6.67 -12.29
N GLU A 76 -7.25 6.12 -11.90
CA GLU A 76 -8.39 6.88 -11.37
C GLU A 76 -8.27 7.14 -9.86
N LEU A 77 -7.47 6.35 -9.14
CA LEU A 77 -7.34 6.44 -7.68
C LEU A 77 -6.94 7.84 -7.18
N PRO A 78 -5.91 8.50 -7.73
CA PRO A 78 -5.53 9.83 -7.27
C PRO A 78 -6.69 10.83 -7.41
N ARG A 79 -7.44 10.76 -8.51
CA ARG A 79 -8.61 11.60 -8.74
C ARG A 79 -9.73 11.30 -7.76
N PHE A 80 -9.99 10.02 -7.51
CA PHE A 80 -11.03 9.55 -6.60
C PHE A 80 -10.87 10.16 -5.20
N TYR A 81 -9.64 10.19 -4.68
CA TYR A 81 -9.36 10.82 -3.39
C TYR A 81 -9.35 12.34 -3.46
N ARG A 82 -8.78 12.95 -4.51
CA ARG A 82 -8.81 14.43 -4.67
C ARG A 82 -10.23 14.99 -4.71
N GLU A 83 -11.14 14.32 -5.40
CA GLU A 83 -12.55 14.69 -5.51
C GLU A 83 -13.38 14.31 -4.27
N ASN A 84 -12.73 13.66 -3.28
CA ASN A 84 -13.35 13.23 -2.03
C ASN A 84 -14.57 12.31 -2.22
N LEU A 85 -14.52 11.44 -3.23
CA LEU A 85 -15.60 10.50 -3.52
C LEU A 85 -15.69 9.38 -2.48
N ASP A 86 -14.59 9.09 -1.78
CA ASP A 86 -14.52 8.21 -0.62
C ASP A 86 -13.70 8.92 0.48
N PRO A 87 -14.34 9.68 1.37
CA PRO A 87 -13.66 10.48 2.37
C PRO A 87 -12.75 9.64 3.27
N VAL A 88 -11.56 10.18 3.53
CA VAL A 88 -10.57 9.57 4.42
C VAL A 88 -10.38 10.49 5.64
N ASP A 89 -10.78 10.01 6.81
CA ASP A 89 -10.58 10.77 8.05
C ASP A 89 -9.14 10.67 8.54
N VAL A 90 -8.55 9.47 8.50
CA VAL A 90 -7.22 9.21 9.03
C VAL A 90 -6.38 8.45 8.00
N VAL A 91 -5.21 8.98 7.67
CA VAL A 91 -4.17 8.24 6.94
C VAL A 91 -3.16 7.72 7.95
N MET A 92 -2.91 6.40 7.92
CA MET A 92 -1.82 5.77 8.65
C MET A 92 -0.90 5.07 7.65
N MET A 93 0.39 5.34 7.72
CA MET A 93 1.36 4.75 6.80
C MET A 93 2.75 4.66 7.39
N GLN A 94 3.53 3.65 6.95
CA GLN A 94 4.96 3.63 7.21
C GLN A 94 5.71 4.53 6.23
N VAL A 95 6.73 5.19 6.74
CA VAL A 95 7.64 6.07 5.99
C VAL A 95 9.07 5.88 6.46
N PRO A 96 10.10 6.14 5.64
CA PRO A 96 11.48 6.23 6.12
C PRO A 96 11.64 7.44 7.06
N PRO A 97 12.78 7.55 7.76
CA PRO A 97 13.11 8.72 8.57
C PRO A 97 12.96 10.04 7.78
N MET A 98 12.61 11.08 8.50
CA MET A 98 12.45 12.44 7.96
C MET A 98 13.79 12.97 7.43
N ASP A 99 13.75 13.68 6.31
CA ASP A 99 14.93 14.37 5.77
C ASP A 99 15.22 15.71 6.49
N GLU A 100 16.33 16.37 6.11
CA GLU A 100 16.75 17.66 6.67
C GLU A 100 15.81 18.83 6.35
N HIS A 101 14.91 18.65 5.37
CA HIS A 101 13.90 19.64 4.97
C HIS A 101 12.54 19.40 5.61
N GLY A 102 12.43 18.39 6.46
CA GLY A 102 11.18 18.04 7.15
C GLY A 102 10.23 17.19 6.31
N ASN A 103 10.71 16.50 5.28
CA ASN A 103 9.88 15.67 4.43
C ASN A 103 10.02 14.18 4.77
N PHE A 104 8.91 13.48 4.71
CA PHE A 104 8.84 12.02 4.75
C PHE A 104 8.60 11.50 3.34
N SER A 105 9.54 10.72 2.81
CA SER A 105 9.37 10.03 1.54
C SER A 105 8.24 9.00 1.62
N LEU A 106 7.43 8.89 0.57
CA LEU A 106 6.44 7.82 0.42
C LEU A 106 7.06 6.51 -0.08
N SER A 107 8.39 6.46 -0.16
CA SER A 107 9.20 5.27 -0.40
C SER A 107 8.80 4.51 -1.68
N LEU A 108 8.64 3.19 -1.58
CA LEU A 108 8.41 2.28 -2.71
C LEU A 108 7.00 2.33 -3.30
N ALA A 109 6.04 2.93 -2.61
CA ALA A 109 4.63 2.88 -3.00
C ALA A 109 3.89 4.21 -2.81
N PRO A 110 4.34 5.32 -3.45
CA PRO A 110 3.67 6.61 -3.34
C PRO A 110 2.24 6.56 -3.89
N SER A 111 2.06 5.95 -5.06
CA SER A 111 0.75 5.69 -5.67
C SER A 111 -0.24 6.86 -5.50
N HIS A 112 -1.30 6.65 -4.76
CA HIS A 112 -2.35 7.62 -4.42
C HIS A 112 -2.23 8.19 -3.00
N LEU A 113 -1.19 7.81 -2.25
CA LEU A 113 -1.06 8.19 -0.84
C LEU A 113 -0.98 9.70 -0.64
N TYR A 114 -0.28 10.41 -1.50
CA TYR A 114 -0.21 11.87 -1.44
C TYR A 114 -1.60 12.52 -1.55
N ASP A 115 -2.41 12.08 -2.51
CA ASP A 115 -3.75 12.62 -2.71
C ASP A 115 -4.71 12.24 -1.56
N MET A 116 -4.50 11.10 -0.90
CA MET A 116 -5.20 10.77 0.36
C MET A 116 -4.77 11.70 1.50
N CYS A 117 -3.47 11.92 1.69
CA CYS A 117 -2.94 12.80 2.72
C CYS A 117 -3.48 14.22 2.57
N ALA A 118 -3.53 14.75 1.34
CA ALA A 118 -4.06 16.09 1.06
C ALA A 118 -5.53 16.28 1.44
N ARG A 119 -6.28 15.22 1.71
CA ARG A 119 -7.71 15.25 2.08
C ARG A 119 -8.01 14.72 3.47
N ALA A 120 -7.09 14.00 4.08
CA ALA A 120 -7.26 13.45 5.41
C ALA A 120 -7.36 14.55 6.48
N LYS A 121 -8.16 14.29 7.51
CA LYS A 121 -8.21 15.14 8.70
C LYS A 121 -6.98 14.95 9.59
N HIS A 122 -6.46 13.73 9.62
CA HIS A 122 -5.28 13.37 10.38
C HIS A 122 -4.34 12.49 9.56
N ILE A 123 -3.05 12.80 9.62
CA ILE A 123 -1.99 12.00 9.03
C ILE A 123 -1.10 11.49 10.17
N ILE A 124 -0.98 10.18 10.29
CA ILE A 124 -0.13 9.51 11.27
C ILE A 124 0.91 8.71 10.51
N VAL A 125 2.17 9.06 10.70
CA VAL A 125 3.28 8.33 10.09
C VAL A 125 3.99 7.46 11.12
N GLU A 126 4.31 6.24 10.71
CA GLU A 126 5.11 5.28 11.48
C GLU A 126 6.48 5.18 10.83
N ILE A 127 7.53 5.54 11.56
CA ILE A 127 8.90 5.48 11.05
C ILE A 127 9.36 4.03 10.92
N ASN A 128 9.95 3.71 9.77
CA ASN A 128 10.64 2.45 9.55
C ASN A 128 11.96 2.71 8.80
N GLU A 129 13.08 2.56 9.49
CA GLU A 129 14.43 2.79 8.95
C GLU A 129 14.81 1.81 7.83
N ASN A 130 14.10 0.67 7.71
CA ASN A 130 14.31 -0.28 6.64
C ASN A 130 13.64 0.14 5.32
N LEU A 131 12.76 1.15 5.34
CA LEU A 131 12.19 1.70 4.12
C LEU A 131 13.19 2.59 3.40
N PRO A 132 13.49 2.34 2.11
CA PRO A 132 14.39 3.21 1.36
C PRO A 132 13.73 4.53 1.02
N VAL A 133 14.51 5.60 0.96
CA VAL A 133 14.10 6.84 0.31
C VAL A 133 14.14 6.62 -1.20
N VAL A 134 13.01 6.86 -1.86
CA VAL A 134 12.89 6.72 -3.32
C VAL A 134 12.48 8.06 -3.90
N TYR A 135 13.29 8.55 -4.83
CA TYR A 135 13.03 9.82 -5.50
C TYR A 135 12.05 9.66 -6.65
N GLY A 136 11.24 10.67 -6.89
CA GLY A 136 10.28 10.73 -7.99
C GLY A 136 10.12 12.14 -8.52
N LEU A 137 9.20 12.34 -9.47
CA LEU A 137 8.98 13.65 -10.09
C LEU A 137 8.23 14.60 -9.15
N ASN A 138 7.11 14.14 -8.58
CA ASN A 138 6.27 14.93 -7.67
C ASN A 138 5.39 14.01 -6.83
N LYS A 139 4.78 14.56 -5.77
CA LYS A 139 3.85 13.80 -4.91
C LYS A 139 4.45 12.53 -4.30
N THR A 140 5.73 12.54 -4.02
CA THR A 140 6.48 11.40 -3.49
C THR A 140 6.87 11.58 -2.03
N GLU A 141 6.43 12.66 -1.41
CA GLU A 141 6.75 13.02 -0.02
C GLU A 141 5.61 13.78 0.65
N VAL A 142 5.61 13.81 1.98
CA VAL A 142 4.70 14.59 2.83
C VAL A 142 5.54 15.36 3.84
N ASN A 143 5.27 16.67 3.98
CA ASN A 143 6.01 17.50 4.93
C ASN A 143 5.49 17.33 6.36
N ILE A 144 6.38 17.46 7.35
CA ILE A 144 6.05 17.38 8.78
C ILE A 144 4.95 18.37 9.20
N ALA A 145 4.85 19.52 8.52
CA ALA A 145 3.82 20.51 8.79
C ALA A 145 2.39 20.01 8.53
N ASP A 146 2.24 19.01 7.67
CA ASP A 146 0.95 18.37 7.34
C ASP A 146 0.68 17.13 8.21
N VAL A 147 1.69 16.63 8.93
CA VAL A 147 1.59 15.40 9.74
C VAL A 147 1.06 15.71 11.13
N THR A 148 0.02 14.97 11.55
CA THR A 148 -0.58 15.15 12.88
C THR A 148 0.23 14.46 13.97
N TYR A 149 0.71 13.23 13.71
CA TYR A 149 1.51 12.44 14.66
C TYR A 149 2.61 11.67 13.95
N VAL A 150 3.77 11.61 14.58
CA VAL A 150 4.90 10.76 14.19
C VAL A 150 5.09 9.71 15.26
N VAL A 151 5.16 8.45 14.87
CA VAL A 151 5.33 7.30 15.76
C VAL A 151 6.58 6.54 15.34
N GLU A 152 7.44 6.24 16.28
CA GLU A 152 8.57 5.34 16.05
C GLU A 152 8.07 3.90 15.97
N GLY A 153 8.34 3.24 14.85
CA GLY A 153 7.98 1.86 14.61
C GLY A 153 9.02 0.86 15.13
N ASN A 154 8.72 -0.42 15.00
CA ASN A 154 9.63 -1.50 15.36
C ASN A 154 10.60 -1.87 14.21
N ASN A 155 10.72 -1.05 13.19
CA ASN A 155 11.57 -1.25 12.03
C ASN A 155 11.42 -2.66 11.41
N PRO A 156 10.20 -3.12 11.05
CA PRO A 156 10.03 -4.44 10.47
C PRO A 156 10.74 -4.53 9.11
N ALA A 157 11.26 -5.71 8.79
CA ALA A 157 11.81 -5.96 7.47
C ALA A 157 10.73 -5.79 6.40
N ILE A 158 11.14 -5.25 5.25
CA ILE A 158 10.23 -5.07 4.11
C ILE A 158 10.03 -6.42 3.43
N PRO A 159 8.78 -6.83 3.13
CA PRO A 159 8.53 -8.07 2.44
C PRO A 159 9.06 -8.02 1.01
N GLU A 160 9.82 -9.03 0.63
CA GLU A 160 10.34 -9.19 -0.72
C GLU A 160 9.44 -10.10 -1.56
N LEU A 161 9.29 -9.77 -2.82
CA LEU A 161 8.69 -10.66 -3.81
C LEU A 161 9.78 -11.61 -4.30
N GLY A 162 9.58 -12.90 -4.04
CA GLY A 162 10.51 -13.92 -4.53
C GLY A 162 10.63 -13.90 -6.06
N SER A 163 11.84 -14.07 -6.56
CA SER A 163 12.09 -14.24 -8.00
C SER A 163 11.87 -15.70 -8.41
N VAL A 164 11.12 -15.90 -9.49
CA VAL A 164 10.95 -17.21 -10.13
C VAL A 164 11.81 -17.23 -11.38
N PRO A 165 12.68 -18.23 -11.58
CA PRO A 165 13.48 -18.34 -12.79
C PRO A 165 12.59 -18.36 -14.04
N PRO A 166 12.99 -17.68 -15.14
CA PRO A 166 12.21 -17.67 -16.37
C PRO A 166 12.16 -19.08 -16.99
N THR A 167 10.99 -19.45 -17.48
CA THR A 167 10.78 -20.70 -18.23
C THR A 167 11.26 -20.57 -19.68
N ASP A 168 11.34 -21.68 -20.41
CA ASP A 168 11.66 -21.65 -21.85
C ASP A 168 10.63 -20.89 -22.66
N VAL A 169 9.36 -20.91 -22.24
CA VAL A 169 8.30 -20.09 -22.85
C VAL A 169 8.57 -18.61 -22.64
N ASP A 170 8.96 -18.19 -21.43
CA ASP A 170 9.28 -16.80 -21.14
C ASP A 170 10.46 -16.31 -21.97
N ARG A 171 11.50 -17.17 -22.14
CA ARG A 171 12.66 -16.88 -22.99
C ARG A 171 12.28 -16.77 -24.47
N THR A 172 11.40 -17.64 -24.95
CA THR A 172 10.90 -17.58 -26.33
C THR A 172 10.12 -16.28 -26.58
N VAL A 173 9.24 -15.90 -25.67
CA VAL A 173 8.50 -14.64 -25.74
C VAL A 173 9.45 -13.44 -25.73
N ALA A 174 10.43 -13.45 -24.83
CA ALA A 174 11.43 -12.37 -24.76
C ALA A 174 12.23 -12.25 -26.07
N ASN A 175 12.63 -13.35 -26.67
CA ASN A 175 13.37 -13.36 -27.93
C ASN A 175 12.57 -12.80 -29.12
N LEU A 176 11.24 -12.88 -29.06
CA LEU A 176 10.36 -12.28 -30.08
C LEU A 176 10.17 -10.77 -29.85
N ILE A 177 10.15 -10.33 -28.59
CA ILE A 177 9.83 -8.93 -28.25
C ILE A 177 11.09 -8.04 -28.27
N VAL A 178 12.22 -8.54 -27.73
CA VAL A 178 13.44 -7.73 -27.59
C VAL A 178 13.93 -7.07 -28.89
N PRO A 179 13.90 -7.76 -30.07
CA PRO A 179 14.31 -7.14 -31.33
C PRO A 179 13.41 -5.97 -31.78
N GLU A 180 12.17 -5.88 -31.28
CA GLU A 180 11.25 -4.81 -31.63
C GLU A 180 11.45 -3.54 -30.78
N ILE A 181 12.35 -3.59 -29.77
CA ILE A 181 12.61 -2.48 -28.88
C ILE A 181 13.75 -1.65 -29.41
N PRO A 182 13.51 -0.41 -29.87
CA PRO A 182 14.60 0.44 -30.38
C PRO A 182 15.48 0.96 -29.25
N ASN A 183 16.74 1.30 -29.60
CA ASN A 183 17.65 1.97 -28.69
C ASN A 183 17.04 3.29 -28.19
N GLY A 184 17.15 3.56 -26.89
CA GLY A 184 16.59 4.75 -26.26
C GLY A 184 15.09 4.68 -25.91
N ALA A 185 14.45 3.53 -26.13
CA ALA A 185 13.08 3.33 -25.73
C ALA A 185 12.89 3.45 -24.21
N CYS A 186 11.75 4.03 -23.81
CA CYS A 186 11.28 4.02 -22.43
C CYS A 186 10.35 2.82 -22.23
N LEU A 187 10.69 1.94 -21.31
CA LEU A 187 9.94 0.71 -21.05
C LEU A 187 9.27 0.77 -19.67
N GLN A 188 8.01 0.32 -19.63
CA GLN A 188 7.34 -0.02 -18.38
C GLN A 188 7.37 -1.53 -18.21
N LEU A 189 8.02 -2.01 -17.14
CA LEU A 189 8.07 -3.42 -16.79
C LEU A 189 7.02 -3.72 -15.71
N GLY A 190 6.06 -4.58 -16.04
CA GLY A 190 5.09 -5.10 -15.08
C GLY A 190 5.62 -6.36 -14.42
N GLN A 191 5.52 -6.46 -13.09
CA GLN A 191 5.81 -7.70 -12.39
C GLN A 191 4.59 -8.63 -12.46
N HIS A 192 4.65 -9.65 -13.28
CA HIS A 192 3.70 -10.76 -13.27
C HIS A 192 4.27 -11.94 -12.48
N ARG A 193 3.75 -12.15 -11.29
CA ARG A 193 3.98 -13.40 -10.58
C ARG A 193 3.11 -14.47 -11.23
N ARG A 194 3.69 -15.39 -12.00
CA ARG A 194 2.98 -16.63 -12.36
C ARG A 194 2.69 -17.37 -11.05
N ARG A 195 1.43 -17.68 -10.80
CA ARG A 195 1.05 -18.58 -9.73
C ARG A 195 1.66 -19.95 -10.00
N SER A 196 2.54 -20.37 -9.11
CA SER A 196 2.93 -21.78 -8.96
C SER A 196 1.94 -22.52 -8.05
N ASP A 197 0.65 -22.24 -8.21
CA ASP A 197 -0.41 -22.91 -7.45
C ASP A 197 -1.09 -23.91 -8.37
N ARG A 198 -0.52 -25.09 -8.43
CA ARG A 198 -1.21 -26.35 -8.67
C ARG A 198 -0.76 -27.35 -7.64
#